data_b5a1289b892f79b759f77fe858bf8cec
#
_entry.id   b5a1289b892f79b759f77fe858bf8cec
#
_cell.length_a   1.000
_cell.length_b   1.000
_cell.length_c   1.000
_cell.angle_alpha   90.00
_cell.angle_beta   90.00
_cell.angle_gamma   90.00
#
_symmetry.space_group_name_H-M   'P 1'
#
loop_
_entity.id
_entity.type
_entity.pdbx_description
1 polymer ?
#
loop_
_entity_poly.entity_id
_entity_poly.type
_entity_poly.pdbx_seq_one_letter_code
_entity_poly.pdbx_strand_id
1 'polypeptide(L)'
;MTVTYAGASHRFDNFVVGPANRLAVAAARAVAEGPGAVYNPLVIYGGSGLGKTHLLGAIGAHATHLDPALQVEVLATEELVRQLADAVATGQLAALTGRLQRSDLLLLDDIQFLTGHPETQQVLLRLFNALQEAGQQIVLTSDRPPHEIPDVDERLVTRLAGGLTVDVAAPDYETRLAILDAKCRERGITVGREQLDALALRDGTNVRELQGQLNRLIAERELLQPGGAAPTRMVTPAAAPAQRGGGEFDAFVSRLTAAVQQHVEPAWKTRLGDAIERWGAIGWETGVLRRAAALPEAPDVDGLLAMYEAAVEHLRLLERQALAIDPALGAQRCFRDPERVREAEAIVDRLLAATAPPPQPDPSLTRDGLALGNANQLAARAADVVIAEPSGRYNPLVIVGPPGSGKTHLLHAIANALADPAGPHRRVACTSAMAFSEELILALRDDTVDRWRARYRSADVICLDGIEFVAGKQRSQEELFHLLNSVREFGKQVVVTCEVAPGELPRLEDRVRTRLEEGLVVELRPPDASLREKLVARFFHALGDEAEPEVIAAVARDEGRSAADLQRMVRAIHRTAAEAGVLVGPALVHRVLEPTTAATPRSLAVADPFFASPEKVVADWPDVGARLHEELR
;
A
#
# COMPACT_ATOMS: atom_id res chain seq x y z
N MET A 1 15.99 -13.50 2.68
CA MET A 1 15.64 -12.52 1.63
C MET A 1 15.91 -11.14 2.22
N THR A 2 17.01 -10.52 1.84
CA THR A 2 17.25 -9.13 2.17
C THR A 2 16.12 -8.36 1.50
N VAL A 3 15.16 -7.86 2.29
CA VAL A 3 14.16 -6.96 1.75
C VAL A 3 14.91 -5.69 1.42
N THR A 4 15.34 -5.60 0.16
CA THR A 4 15.96 -4.40 -0.37
C THR A 4 14.89 -3.32 -0.41
N TYR A 5 14.74 -2.57 0.69
CA TYR A 5 14.09 -1.25 0.70
C TYR A 5 14.92 -0.23 -0.13
N ALA A 6 15.97 -0.69 -0.77
CA ALA A 6 16.67 0.02 -1.80
C ALA A 6 15.85 0.00 -3.10
N GLY A 7 14.68 0.62 -3.08
CA GLY A 7 14.16 1.20 -4.29
C GLY A 7 15.26 2.12 -4.82
N ALA A 8 15.61 2.02 -6.10
CA ALA A 8 16.66 2.84 -6.77
C ALA A 8 16.49 4.37 -6.59
N SER A 9 15.52 4.81 -5.79
CA SER A 9 15.12 6.18 -5.53
C SER A 9 15.64 6.80 -4.22
N HIS A 10 16.05 6.02 -3.20
CA HIS A 10 16.47 6.56 -1.90
C HIS A 10 18.00 6.74 -1.87
N ARG A 11 18.45 7.93 -2.29
CA ARG A 11 19.87 8.31 -2.30
C ARG A 11 20.04 9.69 -1.69
N PHE A 12 21.23 9.98 -1.14
CA PHE A 12 21.55 11.33 -0.67
C PHE A 12 21.47 12.38 -1.78
N ASP A 13 21.72 12.00 -3.03
CA ASP A 13 21.68 12.91 -4.19
C ASP A 13 20.25 13.39 -4.52
N ASN A 14 19.24 12.60 -4.17
CA ASN A 14 17.82 12.97 -4.38
C ASN A 14 17.19 13.56 -3.12
N PHE A 15 17.95 13.67 -2.03
CA PHE A 15 17.44 14.22 -0.78
C PHE A 15 17.78 15.72 -0.70
N VAL A 16 16.74 16.56 -0.62
CA VAL A 16 16.93 18.02 -0.53
C VAL A 16 17.33 18.40 0.89
N VAL A 17 18.51 19.01 1.01
CA VAL A 17 19.05 19.45 2.29
C VAL A 17 18.65 20.91 2.56
N GLY A 18 18.04 21.15 3.71
CA GLY A 18 17.68 22.47 4.22
C GLY A 18 18.08 22.65 5.69
N PRO A 19 17.80 23.80 6.29
CA PRO A 19 18.10 24.05 7.70
C PRO A 19 17.48 23.02 8.65
N ALA A 20 16.26 22.57 8.34
CA ALA A 20 15.45 21.67 9.16
C ALA A 20 15.95 20.21 9.20
N ASN A 21 16.85 19.79 8.29
CA ASN A 21 17.31 18.41 8.20
C ASN A 21 18.83 18.29 8.05
N ARG A 22 19.58 19.41 8.02
CA ARG A 22 21.02 19.45 7.77
C ARG A 22 21.81 18.57 8.74
N LEU A 23 21.48 18.63 10.03
CA LEU A 23 22.16 17.84 11.05
C LEU A 23 21.91 16.34 10.85
N ALA A 24 20.66 15.95 10.58
CA ALA A 24 20.29 14.57 10.32
C ALA A 24 20.99 14.01 9.07
N VAL A 25 21.08 14.81 8.00
CA VAL A 25 21.81 14.42 6.77
C VAL A 25 23.31 14.29 7.03
N ALA A 26 23.91 15.21 7.78
CA ALA A 26 25.33 15.13 8.11
C ALA A 26 25.66 13.90 8.95
N ALA A 27 24.86 13.61 9.97
CA ALA A 27 24.98 12.41 10.80
C ALA A 27 24.79 11.12 9.98
N ALA A 28 23.76 11.11 9.12
CA ALA A 28 23.47 9.98 8.23
C ALA A 28 24.65 9.68 7.26
N ARG A 29 25.27 10.71 6.67
CA ARG A 29 26.45 10.56 5.81
C ARG A 29 27.66 10.04 6.59
N ALA A 30 27.95 10.61 7.77
CA ALA A 30 29.06 10.15 8.60
C ALA A 30 28.94 8.68 8.99
N VAL A 31 27.73 8.22 9.33
CA VAL A 31 27.45 6.81 9.61
C VAL A 31 27.57 5.93 8.37
N ALA A 32 27.12 6.39 7.21
CA ALA A 32 27.22 5.64 5.96
C ALA A 32 28.66 5.50 5.45
N GLU A 33 29.52 6.51 5.71
CA GLU A 33 30.95 6.52 5.33
C GLU A 33 31.82 5.68 6.27
N GLY A 34 31.39 5.48 7.52
CA GLY A 34 32.13 4.69 8.51
C GLY A 34 31.22 4.03 9.52
N PRO A 35 30.51 2.96 9.14
CA PRO A 35 29.62 2.25 10.08
C PRO A 35 30.38 1.77 11.33
N GLY A 36 29.77 1.97 12.51
CA GLY A 36 30.35 1.61 13.80
C GLY A 36 31.37 2.60 14.37
N ALA A 37 31.90 3.52 13.56
CA ALA A 37 32.94 4.45 13.99
C ALA A 37 32.41 5.65 14.78
N VAL A 38 31.22 6.16 14.42
CA VAL A 38 30.59 7.34 15.03
C VAL A 38 29.10 7.15 15.22
N TYR A 39 28.52 7.81 16.22
CA TYR A 39 27.05 7.89 16.41
C TYR A 39 26.33 6.53 16.41
N ASN A 40 26.70 5.64 17.31
CA ASN A 40 26.08 4.32 17.43
C ASN A 40 25.34 4.12 18.77
N PRO A 41 24.00 4.03 18.77
CA PRO A 41 23.09 4.11 17.64
C PRO A 41 22.91 5.53 17.10
N LEU A 42 22.48 5.65 15.84
CA LEU A 42 21.93 6.90 15.29
C LEU A 42 20.40 6.81 15.27
N VAL A 43 19.74 7.72 15.97
CA VAL A 43 18.27 7.82 15.97
C VAL A 43 17.85 9.07 15.22
N ILE A 44 17.06 8.90 14.15
CA ILE A 44 16.50 9.98 13.33
C ILE A 44 15.01 10.07 13.62
N TYR A 45 14.57 11.14 14.26
CA TYR A 45 13.15 11.29 14.59
C TYR A 45 12.51 12.52 13.94
N GLY A 46 11.18 12.56 13.89
CA GLY A 46 10.42 13.68 13.34
C GLY A 46 9.06 13.23 12.83
N GLY A 47 8.18 14.17 12.55
CA GLY A 47 6.82 13.93 12.09
C GLY A 47 6.72 12.99 10.87
N SER A 48 5.52 12.47 10.60
CA SER A 48 5.27 11.64 9.43
C SER A 48 5.52 12.42 8.13
N GLY A 49 6.08 11.73 7.11
CA GLY A 49 6.27 12.31 5.78
C GLY A 49 7.41 13.33 5.65
N LEU A 50 8.34 13.43 6.61
CA LEU A 50 9.49 14.34 6.57
C LEU A 50 10.75 13.76 5.91
N GLY A 51 10.73 12.50 5.46
CA GLY A 51 11.82 11.87 4.73
C GLY A 51 12.75 10.98 5.56
N LYS A 52 12.36 10.57 6.78
CA LYS A 52 13.15 9.68 7.64
C LYS A 52 13.51 8.35 6.95
N THR A 53 12.51 7.66 6.40
CA THR A 53 12.69 6.42 5.62
C THR A 53 13.61 6.62 4.41
N HIS A 54 13.54 7.80 3.76
CA HIS A 54 14.45 8.15 2.67
C HIS A 54 15.91 8.25 3.17
N LEU A 55 16.14 8.94 4.29
CA LEU A 55 17.48 9.01 4.89
C LEU A 55 17.99 7.63 5.30
N LEU A 56 17.14 6.80 5.91
CA LEU A 56 17.49 5.43 6.29
C LEU A 56 17.91 4.61 5.06
N GLY A 57 17.14 4.65 3.99
CA GLY A 57 17.46 3.99 2.72
C GLY A 57 18.72 4.55 2.06
N ALA A 58 18.94 5.88 2.14
CA ALA A 58 20.13 6.54 1.60
C ALA A 58 21.41 6.12 2.34
N ILE A 59 21.36 5.93 3.66
CA ILE A 59 22.48 5.38 4.46
C ILE A 59 22.85 3.99 3.93
N GLY A 60 21.89 3.08 3.84
CA GLY A 60 22.14 1.72 3.37
C GLY A 60 22.69 1.67 1.94
N ALA A 61 22.07 2.43 1.02
CA ALA A 61 22.50 2.51 -0.37
C ALA A 61 23.93 3.10 -0.51
N HIS A 62 24.26 4.12 0.29
CA HIS A 62 25.58 4.76 0.24
C HIS A 62 26.65 3.86 0.85
N ALA A 63 26.41 3.25 2.00
CA ALA A 63 27.33 2.31 2.65
C ALA A 63 27.65 1.12 1.73
N THR A 64 26.63 0.49 1.14
CA THR A 64 26.82 -0.61 0.18
C THR A 64 27.54 -0.16 -1.10
N HIS A 65 27.38 1.11 -1.52
CA HIS A 65 28.12 1.64 -2.67
C HIS A 65 29.60 1.84 -2.37
N LEU A 66 29.95 2.27 -1.16
CA LEU A 66 31.33 2.45 -0.71
C LEU A 66 32.03 1.12 -0.45
N ASP A 67 31.34 0.21 0.20
CA ASP A 67 31.83 -1.14 0.46
C ASP A 67 30.75 -2.18 0.13
N PRO A 68 30.83 -2.83 -1.04
CA PRO A 68 29.88 -3.86 -1.44
C PRO A 68 29.91 -5.15 -0.59
N ALA A 69 30.93 -5.32 0.28
CA ALA A 69 31.04 -6.47 1.17
C ALA A 69 30.23 -6.30 2.47
N LEU A 70 29.83 -5.05 2.81
CA LEU A 70 29.04 -4.77 4.00
C LEU A 70 27.70 -5.50 3.99
N GLN A 71 27.40 -6.18 5.08
CA GLN A 71 26.11 -6.81 5.33
C GLN A 71 25.13 -5.78 5.89
N VAL A 72 24.31 -5.21 5.01
CA VAL A 72 23.29 -4.22 5.40
C VAL A 72 21.93 -4.90 5.52
N GLU A 73 21.33 -4.83 6.70
CA GLU A 73 19.99 -5.31 6.96
C GLU A 73 19.04 -4.11 7.16
N VAL A 74 17.98 -4.04 6.37
CA VAL A 74 16.98 -2.97 6.43
C VAL A 74 15.62 -3.57 6.71
N LEU A 75 14.99 -3.18 7.82
CA LEU A 75 13.71 -3.73 8.28
C LEU A 75 12.78 -2.63 8.77
N ALA A 76 11.49 -2.73 8.45
CA ALA A 76 10.46 -2.03 9.21
C ALA A 76 10.30 -2.72 10.57
N THR A 77 10.10 -1.95 11.63
CA THR A 77 9.93 -2.51 12.98
C THR A 77 8.73 -3.44 13.09
N GLU A 78 7.62 -3.15 12.40
CA GLU A 78 6.48 -4.07 12.32
C GLU A 78 6.86 -5.43 11.72
N GLU A 79 7.67 -5.44 10.68
CA GLU A 79 8.16 -6.66 10.06
C GLU A 79 9.08 -7.44 11.00
N LEU A 80 9.93 -6.74 11.76
CA LEU A 80 10.75 -7.35 12.81
C LEU A 80 9.89 -7.98 13.91
N VAL A 81 8.84 -7.28 14.39
CA VAL A 81 7.87 -7.80 15.37
C VAL A 81 7.24 -9.09 14.84
N ARG A 82 6.77 -9.09 13.60
CA ARG A 82 6.16 -10.26 12.96
C ARG A 82 7.16 -11.42 12.83
N GLN A 83 8.36 -11.15 12.33
CA GLN A 83 9.41 -12.18 12.18
C GLN A 83 9.80 -12.78 13.54
N LEU A 84 9.85 -11.97 14.61
CA LEU A 84 10.13 -12.45 15.95
C LEU A 84 9.00 -13.33 16.50
N ALA A 85 7.75 -12.93 16.31
CA ALA A 85 6.59 -13.74 16.71
C ALA A 85 6.58 -15.10 15.97
N ASP A 86 6.80 -15.09 14.65
CA ASP A 86 6.90 -16.30 13.83
C ASP A 86 8.09 -17.18 14.28
N ALA A 87 9.24 -16.57 14.56
CA ALA A 87 10.44 -17.26 15.00
C ALA A 87 10.28 -17.89 16.40
N VAL A 88 9.54 -17.26 17.30
CA VAL A 88 9.17 -17.84 18.60
C VAL A 88 8.21 -19.02 18.41
N ALA A 89 7.18 -18.87 17.59
CA ALA A 89 6.21 -19.93 17.32
C ALA A 89 6.84 -21.17 16.65
N THR A 90 7.87 -20.96 15.82
CA THR A 90 8.56 -22.04 15.09
C THR A 90 9.84 -22.54 15.76
N GLY A 91 10.22 -21.96 16.91
CA GLY A 91 11.47 -22.30 17.60
C GLY A 91 12.76 -21.83 16.90
N GLN A 92 12.64 -20.87 15.96
CA GLN A 92 13.75 -20.37 15.12
C GLN A 92 14.34 -19.04 15.61
N LEU A 93 14.05 -18.63 16.84
CA LEU A 93 14.50 -17.37 17.40
C LEU A 93 16.04 -17.18 17.33
N ALA A 94 16.80 -18.25 17.60
CA ALA A 94 18.27 -18.22 17.52
C ALA A 94 18.78 -17.98 16.09
N ALA A 95 18.10 -18.52 15.08
CA ALA A 95 18.46 -18.31 13.68
C ALA A 95 18.20 -16.87 13.24
N LEU A 96 17.05 -16.29 13.60
CA LEU A 96 16.71 -14.90 13.31
C LEU A 96 17.67 -13.93 14.00
N THR A 97 17.88 -14.08 15.31
CA THR A 97 18.81 -13.22 16.06
C THR A 97 20.25 -13.37 15.55
N GLY A 98 20.70 -14.58 15.24
CA GLY A 98 22.01 -14.83 14.64
C GLY A 98 22.20 -14.20 13.26
N ARG A 99 21.13 -14.11 12.44
CA ARG A 99 21.16 -13.36 11.17
C ARG A 99 21.35 -11.87 11.41
N LEU A 100 20.55 -11.30 12.29
CA LEU A 100 20.62 -9.86 12.60
C LEU A 100 21.95 -9.48 13.27
N GLN A 101 22.55 -10.36 14.06
CA GLN A 101 23.85 -10.17 14.69
C GLN A 101 25.02 -10.20 13.70
N ARG A 102 24.84 -10.73 12.51
CA ARG A 102 25.89 -10.73 11.46
C ARG A 102 25.85 -9.49 10.57
N SER A 103 24.85 -8.63 10.70
CA SER A 103 24.79 -7.41 9.91
C SER A 103 25.80 -6.39 10.44
N ASP A 104 26.62 -5.83 9.54
CA ASP A 104 27.54 -4.73 9.84
C ASP A 104 26.78 -3.42 10.08
N LEU A 105 25.63 -3.30 9.45
CA LEU A 105 24.75 -2.13 9.52
C LEU A 105 23.28 -2.59 9.61
N LEU A 106 22.66 -2.37 10.77
CA LEU A 106 21.24 -2.63 11.00
C LEU A 106 20.44 -1.33 10.93
N LEU A 107 19.49 -1.28 9.99
CA LEU A 107 18.61 -0.14 9.73
C LEU A 107 17.17 -0.54 10.08
N LEU A 108 16.59 0.10 11.12
CA LEU A 108 15.22 -0.15 11.57
C LEU A 108 14.35 1.09 11.36
N ASP A 109 13.29 0.93 10.59
CA ASP A 109 12.33 2.01 10.33
C ASP A 109 11.16 1.95 11.31
N ASP A 110 10.76 3.14 11.81
CA ASP A 110 9.56 3.36 12.62
C ASP A 110 9.52 2.57 13.94
N ILE A 111 10.51 2.78 14.83
CA ILE A 111 10.61 2.06 16.13
C ILE A 111 9.45 2.30 17.11
N GLN A 112 8.58 3.29 16.88
CA GLN A 112 7.37 3.49 17.66
C GLN A 112 6.42 2.28 17.63
N PHE A 113 6.54 1.41 16.63
CA PHE A 113 5.78 0.14 16.57
C PHE A 113 6.23 -0.93 17.57
N LEU A 114 7.24 -0.65 18.41
CA LEU A 114 7.58 -1.49 19.57
C LEU A 114 6.58 -1.32 20.73
N THR A 115 5.77 -0.27 20.73
CA THR A 115 4.70 -0.06 21.71
C THR A 115 3.79 -1.29 21.81
N GLY A 116 3.56 -1.77 23.03
CA GLY A 116 2.70 -2.94 23.27
C GLY A 116 3.32 -4.32 22.98
N HIS A 117 4.62 -4.38 22.61
CA HIS A 117 5.32 -5.64 22.29
C HIS A 117 6.50 -5.92 23.24
N PRO A 118 6.27 -6.19 24.55
CA PRO A 118 7.34 -6.32 25.55
C PRO A 118 8.33 -7.46 25.25
N GLU A 119 7.87 -8.56 24.66
CA GLU A 119 8.75 -9.68 24.27
C GLU A 119 9.72 -9.28 23.17
N THR A 120 9.24 -8.55 22.16
CA THR A 120 10.07 -8.02 21.09
C THR A 120 11.08 -7.00 21.60
N GLN A 121 10.67 -6.13 22.54
CA GLN A 121 11.56 -5.15 23.17
C GLN A 121 12.72 -5.84 23.91
N GLN A 122 12.46 -6.95 24.61
CA GLN A 122 13.51 -7.72 25.30
C GLN A 122 14.50 -8.36 24.32
N VAL A 123 14.00 -8.92 23.22
CA VAL A 123 14.86 -9.51 22.17
C VAL A 123 15.70 -8.41 21.51
N LEU A 124 15.08 -7.28 21.18
CA LEU A 124 15.77 -6.15 20.61
C LEU A 124 16.84 -5.57 21.53
N LEU A 125 16.59 -5.48 22.84
CA LEU A 125 17.58 -5.03 23.82
C LEU A 125 18.82 -5.94 23.85
N ARG A 126 18.63 -7.27 23.78
CA ARG A 126 19.75 -8.23 23.70
C ARG A 126 20.51 -8.09 22.39
N LEU A 127 19.78 -7.95 21.29
CA LEU A 127 20.36 -7.75 19.95
C LEU A 127 21.20 -6.46 19.93
N PHE A 128 20.67 -5.36 20.48
CA PHE A 128 21.37 -4.08 20.59
C PHE A 128 22.72 -4.21 21.31
N ASN A 129 22.70 -4.87 22.48
CA ASN A 129 23.92 -5.06 23.25
C ASN A 129 24.95 -5.87 22.44
N ALA A 130 24.53 -6.95 21.79
CA ALA A 130 25.42 -7.80 21.00
C ALA A 130 26.02 -7.05 19.78
N LEU A 131 25.20 -6.25 19.08
CA LEU A 131 25.66 -5.46 17.93
C LEU A 131 26.65 -4.36 18.36
N GLN A 132 26.37 -3.67 19.48
CA GLN A 132 27.27 -2.64 20.01
C GLN A 132 28.59 -3.23 20.50
N GLU A 133 28.59 -4.37 21.17
CA GLU A 133 29.79 -5.08 21.62
C GLU A 133 30.64 -5.55 20.45
N ALA A 134 30.01 -5.91 19.32
CA ALA A 134 30.68 -6.29 18.07
C ALA A 134 31.13 -5.08 17.24
N GLY A 135 30.84 -3.85 17.66
CA GLY A 135 31.17 -2.62 16.91
C GLY A 135 30.32 -2.38 15.66
N GLN A 136 29.19 -3.08 15.55
CA GLN A 136 28.29 -2.97 14.40
C GLN A 136 27.38 -1.75 14.54
N GLN A 137 27.03 -1.12 13.42
CA GLN A 137 26.25 0.10 13.37
C GLN A 137 24.75 -0.16 13.44
N ILE A 138 24.07 0.64 14.24
CA ILE A 138 22.60 0.62 14.34
C ILE A 138 22.08 2.01 13.99
N VAL A 139 21.09 2.08 13.09
CA VAL A 139 20.35 3.31 12.74
C VAL A 139 18.87 3.04 12.85
N LEU A 140 18.15 3.98 13.46
CA LEU A 140 16.72 3.84 13.72
C LEU A 140 15.99 5.11 13.30
N THR A 141 14.74 4.95 12.87
CA THR A 141 13.84 6.08 12.69
C THR A 141 12.67 6.01 13.67
N SER A 142 12.10 7.17 14.01
CA SER A 142 10.94 7.30 14.89
C SER A 142 10.08 8.49 14.52
N ASP A 143 8.80 8.47 14.87
CA ASP A 143 7.91 9.62 14.72
C ASP A 143 8.13 10.68 15.82
N ARG A 144 8.77 10.28 16.93
CA ARG A 144 9.06 11.11 18.12
C ARG A 144 10.37 10.68 18.77
N PRO A 145 10.95 11.50 19.66
CA PRO A 145 12.18 11.11 20.36
C PRO A 145 11.97 9.87 21.23
N PRO A 146 13.01 9.04 21.46
CA PRO A 146 12.88 7.75 22.14
C PRO A 146 12.21 7.79 23.53
N HIS A 147 12.42 8.87 24.29
CA HIS A 147 11.85 9.04 25.63
C HIS A 147 10.35 9.40 25.63
N GLU A 148 9.78 9.75 24.47
CA GLU A 148 8.35 10.04 24.29
C GLU A 148 7.58 8.86 23.72
N ILE A 149 8.24 7.76 23.37
CA ILE A 149 7.55 6.56 22.87
C ILE A 149 6.88 5.85 24.06
N PRO A 150 5.53 5.74 24.07
CA PRO A 150 4.83 5.12 25.18
C PRO A 150 5.09 3.61 25.27
N ASP A 151 4.98 3.04 26.47
CA ASP A 151 5.05 1.59 26.73
C ASP A 151 6.31 0.90 26.18
N VAL A 152 7.45 1.60 26.19
CA VAL A 152 8.77 1.04 25.85
C VAL A 152 9.63 0.91 27.12
N ASP A 153 10.32 -0.23 27.27
CA ASP A 153 11.20 -0.54 28.40
C ASP A 153 12.28 0.56 28.56
N GLU A 154 12.39 1.13 29.77
CA GLU A 154 13.34 2.23 30.07
C GLU A 154 14.80 1.88 29.72
N ARG A 155 15.17 0.61 29.82
CA ARG A 155 16.52 0.15 29.45
C ARG A 155 16.74 0.25 27.95
N LEU A 156 15.71 -0.06 27.15
CA LEU A 156 15.76 0.11 25.70
C LEU A 156 15.83 1.60 25.35
N VAL A 157 14.98 2.43 25.96
CA VAL A 157 15.03 3.91 25.78
C VAL A 157 16.42 4.46 26.10
N THR A 158 17.02 4.04 27.19
CA THR A 158 18.38 4.45 27.58
C THR A 158 19.43 4.04 26.54
N ARG A 159 19.32 2.84 25.96
CA ARG A 159 20.21 2.39 24.88
C ARG A 159 20.01 3.17 23.57
N LEU A 160 18.76 3.45 23.21
CA LEU A 160 18.42 4.27 22.07
C LEU A 160 18.98 5.70 22.19
N ALA A 161 18.91 6.28 23.39
CA ALA A 161 19.44 7.61 23.69
C ALA A 161 20.97 7.64 23.88
N GLY A 162 21.62 6.48 24.01
CA GLY A 162 23.06 6.38 24.26
C GLY A 162 23.98 6.80 23.11
N GLY A 163 23.43 6.96 21.90
CA GLY A 163 24.13 7.44 20.74
C GLY A 163 23.76 8.88 20.36
N LEU A 164 23.60 9.16 19.07
CA LEU A 164 23.16 10.46 18.57
C LEU A 164 21.69 10.41 18.19
N THR A 165 20.90 11.29 18.79
CA THR A 165 19.49 11.50 18.43
C THR A 165 19.37 12.84 17.68
N VAL A 166 18.86 12.80 16.45
CA VAL A 166 18.71 13.97 15.57
C VAL A 166 17.27 14.10 15.09
N ASP A 167 16.80 15.33 15.02
CA ASP A 167 15.47 15.64 14.51
C ASP A 167 15.48 15.96 13.01
N VAL A 168 14.36 15.67 12.38
CA VAL A 168 13.99 16.14 11.05
C VAL A 168 12.71 16.94 11.19
N ALA A 169 12.86 18.26 11.19
CA ALA A 169 11.72 19.17 11.31
C ALA A 169 11.05 19.44 9.95
N ALA A 170 9.88 20.10 9.99
CA ALA A 170 9.18 20.50 8.79
C ALA A 170 10.04 21.44 7.93
N PRO A 171 10.08 21.25 6.60
CA PRO A 171 10.88 22.07 5.71
C PRO A 171 10.37 23.51 5.66
N ASP A 172 11.29 24.47 5.63
CA ASP A 172 10.97 25.87 5.37
C ASP A 172 10.53 26.09 3.91
N TYR A 173 10.06 27.31 3.61
CA TYR A 173 9.58 27.65 2.26
C TYR A 173 10.61 27.34 1.16
N GLU A 174 11.88 27.71 1.37
CA GLU A 174 12.94 27.51 0.38
C GLU A 174 13.19 26.01 0.13
N THR A 175 13.21 25.24 1.20
CA THR A 175 13.39 23.77 1.13
C THR A 175 12.16 23.11 0.47
N ARG A 176 10.93 23.54 0.78
CA ARG A 176 9.71 23.04 0.12
C ARG A 176 9.76 23.30 -1.39
N LEU A 177 10.14 24.51 -1.77
CA LEU A 177 10.27 24.86 -3.19
C LEU A 177 11.33 24.03 -3.90
N ALA A 178 12.48 23.82 -3.26
CA ALA A 178 13.55 22.98 -3.79
C ALA A 178 13.13 21.51 -3.94
N ILE A 179 12.32 20.99 -3.00
CA ILE A 179 11.75 19.64 -3.07
C ILE A 179 10.78 19.52 -4.26
N LEU A 180 9.88 20.49 -4.43
CA LEU A 180 8.94 20.51 -5.55
C LEU A 180 9.68 20.57 -6.90
N ASP A 181 10.70 21.41 -7.01
CA ASP A 181 11.52 21.53 -8.22
C ASP A 181 12.34 20.24 -8.51
N ALA A 182 12.92 19.63 -7.47
CA ALA A 182 13.59 18.33 -7.60
C ALA A 182 12.64 17.24 -8.09
N LYS A 183 11.41 17.18 -7.55
CA LYS A 183 10.39 16.21 -7.96
C LYS A 183 9.87 16.45 -9.39
N CYS A 184 9.77 17.69 -9.82
CA CYS A 184 9.44 18.02 -11.21
C CYS A 184 10.55 17.54 -12.16
N ARG A 185 11.82 17.77 -11.81
CA ARG A 185 12.98 17.31 -12.61
C ARG A 185 13.08 15.78 -12.66
N GLU A 186 12.88 15.10 -11.54
CA GLU A 186 12.88 13.62 -11.48
C GLU A 186 11.86 13.01 -12.44
N ARG A 187 10.72 13.69 -12.63
CA ARG A 187 9.63 13.24 -13.49
C ARG A 187 9.70 13.79 -14.93
N GLY A 188 10.66 14.64 -15.23
CA GLY A 188 10.79 15.29 -16.54
C GLY A 188 9.64 16.26 -16.85
N ILE A 189 9.02 16.88 -15.83
CA ILE A 189 7.86 17.74 -15.97
C ILE A 189 8.25 19.17 -15.66
N THR A 190 7.77 20.12 -16.50
CA THR A 190 7.95 21.55 -16.28
C THR A 190 6.67 22.15 -15.69
N VAL A 191 6.71 22.63 -14.46
CA VAL A 191 5.64 23.35 -13.79
C VAL A 191 6.02 24.83 -13.69
N GLY A 192 5.07 25.74 -13.87
CA GLY A 192 5.32 27.18 -13.77
C GLY A 192 5.79 27.58 -12.37
N ARG A 193 6.77 28.50 -12.29
CA ARG A 193 7.35 28.96 -11.01
C ARG A 193 6.29 29.46 -10.03
N GLU A 194 5.33 30.25 -10.50
CA GLU A 194 4.24 30.79 -9.68
C GLU A 194 3.39 29.70 -9.03
N GLN A 195 3.19 28.58 -9.74
CA GLN A 195 2.42 27.44 -9.23
C GLN A 195 3.21 26.67 -8.16
N LEU A 196 4.52 26.50 -8.34
CA LEU A 196 5.40 25.89 -7.34
C LEU A 196 5.51 26.79 -6.09
N ASP A 197 5.61 28.10 -6.28
CA ASP A 197 5.63 29.08 -5.18
C ASP A 197 4.32 29.03 -4.38
N ALA A 198 3.18 28.96 -5.05
CA ALA A 198 1.86 28.84 -4.40
C ALA A 198 1.71 27.56 -3.57
N LEU A 199 2.30 26.44 -4.02
CA LEU A 199 2.34 25.21 -3.24
C LEU A 199 3.30 25.31 -2.05
N ALA A 200 4.49 25.90 -2.25
CA ALA A 200 5.50 26.05 -1.23
C ALA A 200 5.11 27.05 -0.11
N LEU A 201 4.22 28.01 -0.38
CA LEU A 201 3.72 28.98 0.58
C LEU A 201 2.72 28.42 1.59
N ARG A 202 2.18 27.23 1.38
CA ARG A 202 1.24 26.59 2.31
C ARG A 202 1.98 26.15 3.57
N ASP A 203 1.64 26.75 4.72
CA ASP A 203 2.23 26.40 6.00
C ASP A 203 1.73 25.04 6.51
N GLY A 204 2.61 24.34 7.26
CA GLY A 204 2.26 23.06 7.93
C GLY A 204 2.29 21.84 7.04
N THR A 205 2.61 21.94 5.76
CA THR A 205 2.67 20.78 4.84
C THR A 205 3.96 19.98 5.03
N ASN A 206 3.82 18.68 5.25
CA ASN A 206 4.94 17.75 5.19
C ASN A 206 5.31 17.43 3.72
N VAL A 207 6.48 16.81 3.49
CA VAL A 207 6.98 16.52 2.14
C VAL A 207 6.03 15.60 1.35
N ARG A 208 5.31 14.72 2.04
CA ARG A 208 4.34 13.80 1.44
C ARG A 208 3.09 14.53 0.96
N GLU A 209 2.56 15.45 1.75
CA GLU A 209 1.45 16.33 1.34
C GLU A 209 1.82 17.23 0.16
N LEU A 210 3.02 17.82 0.20
CA LEU A 210 3.56 18.59 -0.93
C LEU A 210 3.60 17.76 -2.21
N GLN A 211 4.01 16.50 -2.11
CA GLN A 211 4.04 15.58 -3.24
C GLN A 211 2.64 15.23 -3.75
N GLY A 212 1.67 15.04 -2.85
CA GLY A 212 0.26 14.84 -3.21
C GLY A 212 -0.34 16.05 -3.93
N GLN A 213 -0.07 17.26 -3.43
CA GLN A 213 -0.51 18.51 -4.06
C GLN A 213 0.15 18.74 -5.43
N LEU A 214 1.45 18.43 -5.57
CA LEU A 214 2.14 18.49 -6.85
C LEU A 214 1.55 17.48 -7.84
N ASN A 215 1.25 16.26 -7.40
CA ASN A 215 0.59 15.24 -8.23
C ASN A 215 -0.76 15.72 -8.75
N ARG A 216 -1.56 16.35 -7.88
CA ARG A 216 -2.84 16.94 -8.24
C ARG A 216 -2.68 18.05 -9.29
N LEU A 217 -1.75 18.98 -9.08
CA LEU A 217 -1.48 20.08 -10.00
C LEU A 217 -1.02 19.59 -11.38
N ILE A 218 -0.15 18.55 -11.40
CA ILE A 218 0.31 17.90 -12.63
C ILE A 218 -0.88 17.23 -13.33
N ALA A 219 -1.70 16.49 -12.60
CA ALA A 219 -2.89 15.84 -13.13
C ALA A 219 -3.89 16.85 -13.69
N GLU A 220 -4.16 17.95 -13.00
CA GLU A 220 -5.01 19.03 -13.47
C GLU A 220 -4.50 19.60 -14.81
N ARG A 221 -3.20 19.86 -14.91
CA ARG A 221 -2.58 20.39 -16.11
C ARG A 221 -2.62 19.40 -17.28
N GLU A 222 -2.26 18.15 -17.05
CA GLU A 222 -2.18 17.12 -18.08
C GLU A 222 -3.56 16.63 -18.54
N LEU A 223 -4.49 16.52 -17.60
CA LEU A 223 -5.82 15.97 -17.86
C LEU A 223 -6.81 17.03 -18.39
N LEU A 224 -6.63 18.30 -18.04
CA LEU A 224 -7.56 19.37 -18.44
C LEU A 224 -7.13 20.17 -19.68
N GLN A 225 -5.86 20.09 -20.11
CA GLN A 225 -5.40 20.75 -21.34
C GLN A 225 -5.68 19.89 -22.57
N PRO A 226 -6.32 20.41 -23.64
CA PRO A 226 -6.52 19.68 -24.88
C PRO A 226 -5.18 19.57 -25.62
N GLY A 227 -4.66 18.37 -25.81
CA GLY A 227 -3.55 18.09 -26.74
C GLY A 227 -2.21 17.63 -26.12
N GLY A 228 -2.17 17.26 -24.85
CA GLY A 228 -0.96 16.70 -24.23
C GLY A 228 -0.71 15.25 -24.63
N ALA A 229 0.14 15.03 -25.65
CA ALA A 229 0.65 13.70 -25.95
C ALA A 229 1.53 13.19 -24.80
N ALA A 230 1.38 11.91 -24.44
CA ALA A 230 2.19 11.26 -23.41
C ALA A 230 3.69 11.32 -23.79
N PRO A 231 4.60 11.72 -22.89
CA PRO A 231 6.02 11.71 -23.18
C PRO A 231 6.56 10.28 -23.22
N THR A 232 7.08 9.92 -24.37
CA THR A 232 7.80 8.65 -24.61
C THR A 232 9.09 8.63 -23.77
N ARG A 233 9.23 7.63 -22.94
CA ARG A 233 10.42 7.42 -22.10
C ARG A 233 11.60 6.96 -22.96
N MET A 234 12.56 7.85 -23.21
CA MET A 234 13.83 7.46 -23.82
C MET A 234 14.74 6.82 -22.76
N VAL A 235 15.07 5.55 -22.96
CA VAL A 235 16.06 4.82 -22.17
C VAL A 235 17.43 5.01 -22.85
N THR A 236 18.36 5.65 -22.17
CA THR A 236 19.77 5.73 -22.59
C THR A 236 20.58 4.61 -21.93
N PRO A 237 21.37 3.84 -22.67
CA PRO A 237 22.20 2.79 -22.09
C PRO A 237 23.48 3.35 -21.44
N ALA A 238 23.78 2.85 -20.22
CA ALA A 238 25.00 3.19 -19.49
C ALA A 238 26.23 2.49 -20.06
N ALA A 239 27.31 3.23 -20.15
CA ALA A 239 28.62 2.77 -20.62
C ALA A 239 29.37 1.98 -19.52
N ALA A 240 30.10 0.94 -19.94
CA ALA A 240 30.90 0.08 -19.09
C ALA A 240 32.23 0.76 -18.70
N PRO A 241 32.79 0.51 -17.50
CA PRO A 241 34.11 1.04 -17.11
C PRO A 241 35.25 0.13 -17.53
N ALA A 242 36.36 0.78 -17.88
CA ALA A 242 37.61 0.20 -18.36
C ALA A 242 38.45 -0.38 -17.21
N GLN A 243 39.10 -1.51 -17.49
CA GLN A 243 40.06 -2.19 -16.63
C GLN A 243 41.43 -1.45 -16.62
N ARG A 244 42.05 -1.37 -15.44
CA ARG A 244 43.47 -1.04 -15.29
C ARG A 244 44.20 -2.20 -14.58
N GLY A 245 45.31 -2.60 -15.15
CA GLY A 245 46.11 -3.72 -14.72
C GLY A 245 47.01 -3.42 -13.52
N GLY A 246 47.29 -4.42 -12.73
CA GLY A 246 48.22 -4.46 -11.61
C GLY A 246 49.11 -5.70 -11.69
N GLY A 247 50.32 -5.60 -11.24
CA GLY A 247 51.56 -6.19 -11.66
C GLY A 247 51.92 -7.62 -11.23
N GLU A 248 53.06 -8.05 -11.74
CA GLU A 248 53.63 -9.41 -11.71
C GLU A 248 53.95 -9.99 -10.31
N PHE A 249 53.97 -9.21 -9.25
CA PHE A 249 54.24 -9.69 -7.89
C PHE A 249 53.06 -10.44 -7.27
N ASP A 250 51.81 -10.01 -7.56
CA ASP A 250 50.60 -10.69 -7.12
C ASP A 250 50.43 -12.07 -7.78
N ALA A 251 50.96 -12.24 -8.99
CA ALA A 251 50.94 -13.51 -9.70
C ALA A 251 51.88 -14.58 -9.09
N PHE A 252 52.93 -14.18 -8.41
CA PHE A 252 53.86 -15.11 -7.74
C PHE A 252 53.30 -15.59 -6.39
N VAL A 253 52.77 -14.68 -5.59
CA VAL A 253 52.11 -15.01 -4.32
C VAL A 253 50.88 -15.90 -4.55
N SER A 254 50.11 -15.60 -5.58
CA SER A 254 48.95 -16.40 -5.98
C SER A 254 49.32 -17.83 -6.39
N ARG A 255 50.44 -18.04 -7.06
CA ARG A 255 50.92 -19.40 -7.44
C ARG A 255 51.43 -20.21 -6.26
N LEU A 256 52.01 -19.61 -5.25
CA LEU A 256 52.45 -20.31 -4.03
C LEU A 256 51.26 -20.71 -3.14
N THR A 257 50.28 -19.82 -3.03
CA THR A 257 49.02 -20.10 -2.30
C THR A 257 48.16 -21.16 -2.99
N ALA A 258 48.11 -21.15 -4.32
CA ALA A 258 47.37 -22.15 -5.11
C ALA A 258 47.96 -23.57 -5.02
N ALA A 259 49.30 -23.70 -4.87
CA ALA A 259 49.93 -25.02 -4.74
C ALA A 259 49.69 -25.71 -3.39
N VAL A 260 49.48 -24.94 -2.33
CA VAL A 260 49.15 -25.45 -0.99
C VAL A 260 47.65 -25.75 -0.84
N GLN A 261 46.80 -25.05 -1.57
CA GLN A 261 45.32 -25.23 -1.53
C GLN A 261 44.78 -26.38 -2.40
N GLN A 262 45.60 -27.02 -3.22
CA GLN A 262 45.14 -28.00 -4.20
C GLN A 262 44.78 -29.40 -3.64
N HIS A 263 44.88 -29.65 -2.33
CA HIS A 263 44.66 -31.00 -1.76
C HIS A 263 43.74 -31.09 -0.53
N VAL A 264 43.06 -30.03 -0.14
CA VAL A 264 42.01 -30.10 0.89
C VAL A 264 40.79 -29.34 0.38
N GLU A 265 39.73 -30.05 0.02
CA GLU A 265 38.47 -29.37 -0.24
C GLU A 265 38.08 -28.54 0.96
N PRO A 266 37.77 -27.25 0.82
CA PRO A 266 37.34 -26.42 1.94
C PRO A 266 36.14 -27.01 2.62
N ALA A 267 36.11 -27.06 3.96
CA ALA A 267 35.03 -27.67 4.76
C ALA A 267 33.62 -27.15 4.38
N TRP A 268 33.50 -25.90 3.91
CA TRP A 268 32.24 -25.35 3.44
C TRP A 268 31.73 -25.97 2.13
N LYS A 269 32.64 -26.38 1.21
CA LYS A 269 32.26 -27.10 -0.03
C LYS A 269 31.74 -28.50 0.29
N THR A 270 32.34 -29.21 1.25
CA THR A 270 31.86 -30.50 1.72
C THR A 270 30.45 -30.38 2.30
N ARG A 271 30.20 -29.36 3.15
CA ARG A 271 28.88 -29.11 3.72
C ARG A 271 27.80 -28.82 2.66
N LEU A 272 28.12 -28.02 1.65
CA LEU A 272 27.21 -27.78 0.51
C LEU A 272 27.02 -29.05 -0.32
N GLY A 273 28.08 -29.84 -0.54
CA GLY A 273 28.03 -31.14 -1.21
C GLY A 273 27.06 -32.10 -0.53
N ASP A 274 27.18 -32.27 0.79
CA ASP A 274 26.30 -33.11 1.60
C ASP A 274 24.84 -32.64 1.52
N ALA A 275 24.61 -31.32 1.53
CA ALA A 275 23.26 -30.76 1.37
C ALA A 275 22.70 -31.00 -0.04
N ILE A 276 23.51 -30.83 -1.10
CA ILE A 276 23.12 -31.11 -2.49
C ILE A 276 22.72 -32.59 -2.65
N GLU A 277 23.51 -33.48 -2.08
CA GLU A 277 23.22 -34.92 -2.14
C GLU A 277 21.95 -35.27 -1.36
N ARG A 278 21.83 -34.80 -0.11
CA ARG A 278 20.66 -35.01 0.77
C ARG A 278 19.37 -34.55 0.12
N TRP A 279 19.33 -33.31 -0.37
CA TRP A 279 18.12 -32.75 -0.95
C TRP A 279 17.82 -33.29 -2.35
N GLY A 280 18.87 -33.52 -3.17
CA GLY A 280 18.71 -34.11 -4.47
C GLY A 280 18.19 -35.54 -4.42
N ALA A 281 18.61 -36.36 -3.43
CA ALA A 281 18.16 -37.73 -3.23
C ALA A 281 16.65 -37.83 -2.96
N ILE A 282 16.04 -36.79 -2.38
CA ILE A 282 14.59 -36.74 -2.12
C ILE A 282 13.83 -35.89 -3.14
N GLY A 283 14.47 -35.57 -4.29
CA GLY A 283 13.83 -34.98 -5.46
C GLY A 283 13.68 -33.47 -5.47
N TRP A 284 14.47 -32.75 -4.65
CA TRP A 284 14.51 -31.28 -4.68
C TRP A 284 15.54 -30.75 -5.66
N GLU A 285 15.22 -29.65 -6.36
CA GLU A 285 16.16 -28.96 -7.23
C GLU A 285 17.20 -28.20 -6.39
N THR A 286 18.48 -28.52 -6.62
CA THR A 286 19.61 -28.01 -5.83
C THR A 286 20.44 -26.99 -6.59
N GLY A 287 19.87 -26.31 -7.59
CA GLY A 287 20.54 -25.37 -8.48
C GLY A 287 21.27 -24.24 -7.73
N VAL A 288 20.59 -23.65 -6.76
CA VAL A 288 21.15 -22.57 -5.90
C VAL A 288 22.35 -23.05 -5.08
N LEU A 289 22.27 -24.25 -4.49
CA LEU A 289 23.36 -24.82 -3.69
C LEU A 289 24.56 -25.18 -4.56
N ARG A 290 24.33 -25.72 -5.78
CA ARG A 290 25.40 -26.03 -6.74
C ARG A 290 26.13 -24.79 -7.22
N ARG A 291 25.41 -23.69 -7.49
CA ARG A 291 26.05 -22.42 -7.86
C ARG A 291 26.88 -21.86 -6.71
N ALA A 292 26.38 -21.94 -5.49
CA ALA A 292 27.15 -21.53 -4.31
C ALA A 292 28.42 -22.37 -4.10
N ALA A 293 28.33 -23.70 -4.28
CA ALA A 293 29.49 -24.59 -4.18
C ALA A 293 30.56 -24.36 -5.27
N ALA A 294 30.17 -23.75 -6.39
CA ALA A 294 31.08 -23.39 -7.49
C ALA A 294 31.80 -22.06 -7.27
N LEU A 295 31.45 -21.27 -6.24
CA LEU A 295 32.13 -20.01 -5.95
C LEU A 295 33.59 -20.23 -5.54
N PRO A 296 34.48 -19.29 -5.85
CA PRO A 296 35.89 -19.37 -5.45
C PRO A 296 36.10 -19.09 -3.96
N GLU A 297 35.21 -18.32 -3.33
CA GLU A 297 35.23 -17.92 -1.92
C GLU A 297 34.00 -18.49 -1.18
N ALA A 298 34.15 -18.69 0.13
CA ALA A 298 33.08 -19.23 0.95
C ALA A 298 31.88 -18.27 1.04
N PRO A 299 30.68 -18.66 0.54
CA PRO A 299 29.46 -17.90 0.82
C PRO A 299 29.05 -18.07 2.30
N ASP A 300 28.06 -17.32 2.75
CA ASP A 300 27.37 -17.63 4.02
C ASP A 300 26.61 -18.96 3.88
N VAL A 301 27.30 -20.07 4.17
CA VAL A 301 26.77 -21.43 4.00
C VAL A 301 25.62 -21.68 4.95
N ASP A 302 25.68 -21.19 6.17
CA ASP A 302 24.63 -21.41 7.18
C ASP A 302 23.35 -20.63 6.80
N GLY A 303 23.48 -19.39 6.41
CA GLY A 303 22.36 -18.58 5.91
C GLY A 303 21.75 -19.16 4.63
N LEU A 304 22.57 -19.62 3.70
CA LEU A 304 22.12 -20.24 2.45
C LEU A 304 21.33 -21.54 2.70
N LEU A 305 21.85 -22.40 3.58
CA LEU A 305 21.18 -23.66 3.92
C LEU A 305 19.87 -23.40 4.67
N ALA A 306 19.86 -22.46 5.62
CA ALA A 306 18.63 -22.08 6.33
C ALA A 306 17.55 -21.50 5.38
N MET A 307 17.95 -20.62 4.45
CA MET A 307 17.04 -20.12 3.41
C MET A 307 16.51 -21.23 2.52
N TYR A 308 17.37 -22.16 2.12
CA TYR A 308 16.98 -23.28 1.29
C TYR A 308 15.96 -24.19 2.01
N GLU A 309 16.22 -24.51 3.28
CA GLU A 309 15.33 -25.31 4.13
C GLU A 309 13.97 -24.62 4.35
N ALA A 310 13.98 -23.32 4.64
CA ALA A 310 12.74 -22.55 4.78
C ALA A 310 11.91 -22.53 3.48
N ALA A 311 12.56 -22.37 2.32
CA ALA A 311 11.89 -22.42 1.03
C ALA A 311 11.29 -23.82 0.75
N VAL A 312 11.99 -24.89 1.11
CA VAL A 312 11.50 -26.27 1.00
C VAL A 312 10.26 -26.49 1.86
N GLU A 313 10.28 -26.05 3.13
CA GLU A 313 9.12 -26.22 4.02
C GLU A 313 7.91 -25.40 3.52
N HIS A 314 8.14 -24.19 3.05
CA HIS A 314 7.08 -23.38 2.45
C HIS A 314 6.49 -24.02 1.20
N LEU A 315 7.31 -24.52 0.30
CA LEU A 315 6.85 -25.26 -0.90
C LEU A 315 6.08 -26.54 -0.55
N ARG A 316 6.46 -27.26 0.50
CA ARG A 316 5.69 -28.41 1.00
C ARG A 316 4.29 -28.02 1.49
N LEU A 317 4.17 -26.86 2.14
CA LEU A 317 2.86 -26.34 2.56
C LEU A 317 2.00 -25.98 1.33
N LEU A 318 2.58 -25.25 0.39
CA LEU A 318 1.91 -24.87 -0.87
C LEU A 318 1.50 -26.09 -1.69
N GLU A 319 2.36 -27.10 -1.81
CA GLU A 319 2.03 -28.37 -2.48
C GLU A 319 0.83 -29.06 -1.84
N ARG A 320 0.80 -29.17 -0.50
CA ARG A 320 -0.34 -29.76 0.22
C ARG A 320 -1.64 -29.01 -0.04
N GLN A 321 -1.59 -27.67 -0.03
CA GLN A 321 -2.75 -26.83 -0.35
C GLN A 321 -3.22 -27.02 -1.80
N ALA A 322 -2.28 -27.08 -2.76
CA ALA A 322 -2.58 -27.33 -4.16
C ALA A 322 -3.22 -28.70 -4.39
N LEU A 323 -2.63 -29.76 -3.81
CA LEU A 323 -3.11 -31.14 -3.92
C LEU A 323 -4.49 -31.36 -3.28
N ALA A 324 -4.83 -30.61 -2.25
CA ALA A 324 -6.16 -30.65 -1.63
C ALA A 324 -7.26 -30.13 -2.57
N ILE A 325 -6.90 -29.29 -3.56
CA ILE A 325 -7.84 -28.70 -4.53
C ILE A 325 -7.78 -29.47 -5.86
N ASP A 326 -6.58 -29.74 -6.37
CA ASP A 326 -6.36 -30.44 -7.63
C ASP A 326 -5.18 -31.41 -7.52
N PRO A 327 -5.46 -32.74 -7.39
CA PRO A 327 -4.43 -33.77 -7.28
C PRO A 327 -3.47 -33.85 -8.48
N ALA A 328 -3.85 -33.32 -9.65
CA ALA A 328 -2.99 -33.36 -10.85
C ALA A 328 -1.77 -32.46 -10.76
N LEU A 329 -1.75 -31.49 -9.81
CA LEU A 329 -0.69 -30.51 -9.66
C LEU A 329 0.57 -31.04 -8.95
N GLY A 330 0.53 -32.21 -8.35
CA GLY A 330 1.69 -32.80 -7.65
C GLY A 330 2.92 -33.07 -8.53
N ALA A 331 2.75 -33.09 -9.86
CA ALA A 331 3.85 -33.25 -10.80
C ALA A 331 4.51 -31.94 -11.26
N GLN A 332 4.05 -30.78 -10.76
CA GLN A 332 4.61 -29.49 -11.19
C GLN A 332 5.97 -29.23 -10.54
N ARG A 333 6.97 -28.91 -11.37
CA ARG A 333 8.36 -28.70 -10.94
C ARG A 333 8.52 -27.53 -9.96
N CYS A 334 7.66 -26.51 -10.01
CA CYS A 334 7.74 -25.35 -9.12
C CYS A 334 7.61 -25.74 -7.64
N PHE A 335 6.88 -26.82 -7.30
CA PHE A 335 6.77 -27.32 -5.91
C PHE A 335 8.00 -28.10 -5.42
N ARG A 336 8.99 -28.32 -6.29
CA ARG A 336 10.24 -29.01 -5.97
C ARG A 336 11.47 -28.12 -6.18
N ASP A 337 11.29 -26.86 -6.54
CA ASP A 337 12.36 -25.91 -6.84
C ASP A 337 12.31 -24.70 -5.90
N PRO A 338 13.21 -24.61 -4.91
CA PRO A 338 13.28 -23.49 -3.97
C PRO A 338 13.50 -22.11 -4.59
N GLU A 339 13.89 -22.03 -5.87
CA GLU A 339 14.01 -20.78 -6.62
C GLU A 339 12.67 -20.33 -7.22
N ARG A 340 11.65 -21.20 -7.23
CA ARG A 340 10.34 -20.95 -7.84
C ARG A 340 9.20 -20.81 -6.83
N VAL A 341 9.50 -20.45 -5.59
CA VAL A 341 8.48 -20.25 -4.53
C VAL A 341 7.35 -19.33 -5.00
N ARG A 342 7.69 -18.22 -5.65
CA ARG A 342 6.68 -17.26 -6.16
C ARG A 342 5.75 -17.85 -7.22
N GLU A 343 6.26 -18.76 -8.06
CA GLU A 343 5.44 -19.45 -9.07
C GLU A 343 4.47 -20.43 -8.40
N ALA A 344 4.93 -21.15 -7.39
CA ALA A 344 4.09 -22.04 -6.59
C ALA A 344 3.00 -21.26 -5.83
N GLU A 345 3.34 -20.14 -5.19
CA GLU A 345 2.38 -19.24 -4.54
C GLU A 345 1.31 -18.76 -5.52
N ALA A 346 1.72 -18.30 -6.72
CA ALA A 346 0.78 -17.82 -7.73
C ALA A 346 -0.16 -18.92 -8.25
N ILE A 347 0.26 -20.19 -8.24
CA ILE A 347 -0.59 -21.33 -8.60
C ILE A 347 -1.61 -21.59 -7.50
N VAL A 348 -1.16 -21.66 -6.24
CA VAL A 348 -2.05 -21.90 -5.08
C VAL A 348 -3.06 -20.77 -4.95
N ASP A 349 -2.64 -19.52 -5.06
CA ASP A 349 -3.53 -18.37 -5.01
C ASP A 349 -4.59 -18.42 -6.12
N ARG A 350 -4.23 -18.82 -7.35
CA ARG A 350 -5.19 -19.01 -8.44
C ARG A 350 -6.19 -20.11 -8.15
N LEU A 351 -5.75 -21.23 -7.59
CA LEU A 351 -6.62 -22.34 -7.22
C LEU A 351 -7.60 -21.95 -6.11
N LEU A 352 -7.10 -21.35 -5.05
CA LEU A 352 -7.92 -20.87 -3.94
C LEU A 352 -8.92 -19.81 -4.43
N ALA A 353 -8.49 -18.90 -5.31
CA ALA A 353 -9.35 -17.89 -5.91
C ALA A 353 -10.39 -18.48 -6.90
N ALA A 354 -10.09 -19.60 -7.55
CA ALA A 354 -11.06 -20.31 -8.41
C ALA A 354 -12.23 -20.89 -7.60
N THR A 355 -11.98 -21.25 -6.33
CA THR A 355 -13.03 -21.73 -5.42
C THR A 355 -13.87 -20.60 -4.81
N ALA A 356 -13.38 -19.35 -4.86
CA ALA A 356 -14.09 -18.14 -4.41
C ALA A 356 -13.65 -16.96 -5.31
N PRO A 357 -14.32 -16.73 -6.45
CA PRO A 357 -13.95 -15.66 -7.37
C PRO A 357 -14.03 -14.29 -6.69
N PRO A 358 -13.19 -13.32 -7.10
CA PRO A 358 -13.25 -11.97 -6.53
C PRO A 358 -14.62 -11.33 -6.80
N PRO A 359 -15.09 -10.42 -5.91
CA PRO A 359 -16.36 -9.73 -6.10
C PRO A 359 -16.33 -8.90 -7.38
N GLN A 360 -17.41 -8.99 -8.18
CA GLN A 360 -17.49 -8.37 -9.49
C GLN A 360 -18.14 -6.99 -9.42
N PRO A 361 -17.82 -6.07 -10.34
CA PRO A 361 -18.48 -4.77 -10.43
C PRO A 361 -19.94 -4.92 -10.89
N ASP A 362 -20.78 -3.94 -10.53
CA ASP A 362 -22.14 -3.83 -11.07
C ASP A 362 -22.08 -3.48 -12.58
N PRO A 363 -22.55 -4.36 -13.47
CA PRO A 363 -22.46 -4.16 -14.92
C PRO A 363 -23.30 -2.98 -15.44
N SER A 364 -24.26 -2.48 -14.65
CA SER A 364 -25.10 -1.33 -15.02
C SER A 364 -24.35 0.01 -14.91
N LEU A 365 -23.27 0.05 -14.10
CA LEU A 365 -22.50 1.27 -13.82
C LEU A 365 -21.31 1.38 -14.80
N THR A 366 -21.60 1.82 -16.00
CA THR A 366 -20.61 1.92 -17.09
C THR A 366 -20.03 3.32 -17.24
N ARG A 367 -18.93 3.44 -18.00
CA ARG A 367 -18.30 4.72 -18.33
C ARG A 367 -19.22 5.62 -19.15
N ASP A 368 -19.97 5.06 -20.10
CA ASP A 368 -20.95 5.77 -20.90
C ASP A 368 -22.17 6.20 -20.07
N GLY A 369 -22.44 5.48 -19.00
CA GLY A 369 -23.43 5.81 -17.98
C GLY A 369 -23.08 7.06 -17.17
N LEU A 370 -21.85 7.55 -17.16
CA LEU A 370 -21.42 8.71 -16.38
C LEU A 370 -21.68 10.02 -17.15
N ALA A 371 -22.53 10.90 -16.58
CA ALA A 371 -22.70 12.24 -17.11
C ALA A 371 -21.48 13.12 -16.79
N LEU A 372 -20.96 13.87 -17.76
CA LEU A 372 -19.77 14.69 -17.63
C LEU A 372 -20.11 16.19 -17.54
N GLY A 373 -19.48 16.85 -16.56
CA GLY A 373 -19.51 18.30 -16.35
C GLY A 373 -18.21 18.76 -15.70
N ASN A 374 -18.07 20.07 -15.46
CA ASN A 374 -16.85 20.61 -14.84
C ASN A 374 -16.59 20.03 -13.45
N ALA A 375 -17.64 19.66 -12.73
CA ALA A 375 -17.56 19.13 -11.36
C ALA A 375 -16.86 17.77 -11.27
N ASN A 376 -16.90 16.95 -12.32
CA ASN A 376 -16.34 15.59 -12.34
C ASN A 376 -15.35 15.30 -13.49
N GLN A 377 -15.05 16.30 -14.31
CA GLN A 377 -14.21 16.11 -15.50
C GLN A 377 -12.79 15.63 -15.16
N LEU A 378 -12.19 16.17 -14.09
CA LEU A 378 -10.85 15.77 -13.67
C LEU A 378 -10.83 14.29 -13.23
N ALA A 379 -11.78 13.89 -12.39
CA ALA A 379 -11.89 12.53 -11.92
C ALA A 379 -12.18 11.54 -13.07
N ALA A 380 -13.04 11.93 -14.02
CA ALA A 380 -13.33 11.14 -15.21
C ALA A 380 -12.11 10.94 -16.09
N ARG A 381 -11.30 11.99 -16.32
CA ARG A 381 -10.06 11.89 -17.09
C ARG A 381 -8.99 11.07 -16.37
N ALA A 382 -8.88 11.20 -15.05
CA ALA A 382 -7.99 10.34 -14.24
C ALA A 382 -8.39 8.86 -14.37
N ALA A 383 -9.69 8.58 -14.35
CA ALA A 383 -10.23 7.26 -14.63
C ALA A 383 -9.86 6.73 -16.01
N ASP A 384 -10.00 7.56 -17.06
CA ASP A 384 -9.64 7.20 -18.44
C ASP A 384 -8.14 6.85 -18.56
N VAL A 385 -7.25 7.56 -17.85
CA VAL A 385 -5.82 7.24 -17.79
C VAL A 385 -5.57 5.91 -17.08
N VAL A 386 -6.22 5.64 -15.96
CA VAL A 386 -6.10 4.37 -15.23
C VAL A 386 -6.62 3.20 -16.07
N ILE A 387 -7.70 3.40 -16.83
CA ILE A 387 -8.24 2.37 -17.74
C ILE A 387 -7.25 2.08 -18.89
N ALA A 388 -6.65 3.12 -19.47
CA ALA A 388 -5.70 2.98 -20.57
C ALA A 388 -4.37 2.35 -20.11
N GLU A 389 -3.85 2.75 -18.95
CA GLU A 389 -2.54 2.33 -18.43
C GLU A 389 -2.66 1.97 -16.92
N PRO A 390 -3.25 0.83 -16.58
CA PRO A 390 -3.33 0.38 -15.18
C PRO A 390 -1.94 0.13 -14.58
N SER A 391 -1.84 0.32 -13.28
CA SER A 391 -0.57 0.23 -12.51
C SER A 391 0.48 1.27 -12.90
N GLY A 392 0.09 2.24 -13.71
CA GLY A 392 0.96 3.33 -14.14
C GLY A 392 1.08 4.44 -13.10
N ARG A 393 0.97 5.70 -13.58
CA ARG A 393 1.25 6.93 -12.81
C ARG A 393 0.28 7.21 -11.66
N TYR A 394 -0.98 6.74 -11.71
CA TYR A 394 -2.03 7.02 -10.73
C TYR A 394 -2.42 5.77 -9.94
N ASN A 395 -1.52 5.34 -9.06
CA ASN A 395 -1.73 4.14 -8.26
C ASN A 395 -1.25 4.35 -6.80
N PRO A 396 -2.16 4.33 -5.82
CA PRO A 396 -3.62 4.20 -5.96
C PRO A 396 -4.30 5.45 -6.58
N LEU A 397 -5.48 5.27 -7.18
CA LEU A 397 -6.39 6.37 -7.49
C LEU A 397 -7.42 6.49 -6.37
N VAL A 398 -7.46 7.64 -5.71
CA VAL A 398 -8.40 7.93 -4.63
C VAL A 398 -9.44 8.93 -5.12
N ILE A 399 -10.71 8.54 -5.13
CA ILE A 399 -11.84 9.36 -5.57
C ILE A 399 -12.57 9.88 -4.34
N VAL A 400 -12.48 11.17 -4.08
CA VAL A 400 -13.07 11.83 -2.92
C VAL A 400 -14.30 12.63 -3.30
N GLY A 401 -15.30 12.69 -2.43
CA GLY A 401 -16.46 13.56 -2.64
C GLY A 401 -17.60 13.25 -1.68
N PRO A 402 -18.59 14.17 -1.55
CA PRO A 402 -19.71 13.98 -0.65
C PRO A 402 -20.59 12.80 -1.06
N PRO A 403 -21.44 12.28 -0.14
CA PRO A 403 -22.43 11.26 -0.47
C PRO A 403 -23.26 11.65 -1.68
N GLY A 404 -23.52 10.69 -2.58
CA GLY A 404 -24.32 10.92 -3.78
C GLY A 404 -23.64 11.70 -4.91
N SER A 405 -22.33 11.98 -4.85
CA SER A 405 -21.58 12.67 -5.92
C SER A 405 -21.27 11.79 -7.14
N GLY A 406 -21.49 10.48 -7.06
CA GLY A 406 -21.22 9.53 -8.14
C GLY A 406 -19.90 8.75 -8.00
N LYS A 407 -19.28 8.74 -6.83
CA LYS A 407 -18.04 7.99 -6.54
C LYS A 407 -18.17 6.51 -6.88
N THR A 408 -19.19 5.86 -6.34
CA THR A 408 -19.50 4.44 -6.60
C THR A 408 -19.68 4.16 -8.08
N HIS A 409 -20.40 5.04 -8.82
CA HIS A 409 -20.58 4.90 -10.26
C HIS A 409 -19.23 4.95 -10.99
N LEU A 410 -18.39 5.95 -10.68
CA LEU A 410 -17.10 6.09 -11.33
C LEU A 410 -16.16 4.91 -11.00
N LEU A 411 -16.16 4.43 -9.76
CA LEU A 411 -15.40 3.25 -9.33
C LEU A 411 -15.80 2.01 -10.14
N HIS A 412 -17.10 1.70 -10.20
CA HIS A 412 -17.61 0.57 -10.95
C HIS A 412 -17.42 0.72 -12.46
N ALA A 413 -17.51 1.94 -12.99
CA ALA A 413 -17.22 2.22 -14.39
C ALA A 413 -15.75 1.91 -14.76
N ILE A 414 -14.79 2.25 -13.90
CA ILE A 414 -13.38 1.87 -14.04
C ILE A 414 -13.24 0.34 -13.98
N ALA A 415 -13.86 -0.27 -12.97
CA ALA A 415 -13.81 -1.72 -12.77
C ALA A 415 -14.37 -2.49 -13.96
N ASN A 416 -15.53 -2.08 -14.51
CA ASN A 416 -16.15 -2.68 -15.70
C ASN A 416 -15.28 -2.53 -16.94
N ALA A 417 -14.71 -1.33 -17.16
CA ALA A 417 -13.83 -1.09 -18.32
C ALA A 417 -12.54 -1.93 -18.26
N LEU A 418 -12.01 -2.21 -17.05
CA LEU A 418 -10.83 -3.05 -16.85
C LEU A 418 -11.14 -4.55 -16.86
N ALA A 419 -12.38 -4.94 -16.57
CA ALA A 419 -12.87 -6.33 -16.62
C ALA A 419 -13.36 -6.74 -18.02
N ASP A 420 -13.37 -5.82 -19.01
CA ASP A 420 -13.90 -6.08 -20.35
C ASP A 420 -13.19 -7.29 -20.99
N PRO A 421 -13.93 -8.35 -21.39
CA PRO A 421 -13.37 -9.53 -22.05
C PRO A 421 -12.75 -9.22 -23.42
N ALA A 422 -13.13 -8.12 -24.08
CA ALA A 422 -12.55 -7.68 -25.34
C ALA A 422 -11.15 -7.06 -25.17
N GLY A 423 -10.78 -6.70 -23.93
CA GLY A 423 -9.47 -6.18 -23.57
C GLY A 423 -8.50 -7.27 -23.07
N PRO A 424 -7.34 -6.87 -22.51
CA PRO A 424 -6.47 -7.79 -21.80
C PRO A 424 -7.22 -8.38 -20.61
N HIS A 425 -7.34 -9.71 -20.55
CA HIS A 425 -8.01 -10.40 -19.45
C HIS A 425 -7.41 -10.01 -18.09
N ARG A 426 -8.09 -9.13 -17.35
CA ARG A 426 -7.71 -8.73 -16.00
C ARG A 426 -8.74 -9.22 -15.00
N ARG A 427 -8.25 -9.76 -13.89
CA ARG A 427 -9.09 -10.14 -12.76
C ARG A 427 -9.34 -8.89 -11.92
N VAL A 428 -10.60 -8.46 -11.84
CA VAL A 428 -11.01 -7.28 -11.07
C VAL A 428 -11.72 -7.74 -9.80
N ALA A 429 -11.30 -7.21 -8.65
CA ALA A 429 -12.04 -7.30 -7.39
C ALA A 429 -12.69 -5.94 -7.12
N CYS A 430 -14.01 -5.87 -7.13
CA CYS A 430 -14.77 -4.65 -6.88
C CYS A 430 -15.79 -4.89 -5.77
N THR A 431 -15.63 -4.21 -4.63
CA THR A 431 -16.49 -4.39 -3.45
C THR A 431 -16.55 -3.12 -2.60
N SER A 432 -17.51 -3.04 -1.68
CA SER A 432 -17.49 -1.99 -0.64
C SER A 432 -16.48 -2.34 0.47
N ALA A 433 -15.85 -1.32 1.06
CA ALA A 433 -14.97 -1.51 2.20
C ALA A 433 -15.70 -2.08 3.43
N MET A 434 -17.02 -1.88 3.51
CA MET A 434 -17.87 -2.52 4.51
C MET A 434 -17.94 -4.03 4.28
N ALA A 435 -18.28 -4.49 3.06
CA ALA A 435 -18.35 -5.91 2.72
C ALA A 435 -16.99 -6.59 2.85
N PHE A 436 -15.90 -5.90 2.42
CA PHE A 436 -14.52 -6.34 2.63
C PHE A 436 -14.23 -6.65 4.11
N SER A 437 -14.64 -5.76 5.03
CA SER A 437 -14.46 -5.94 6.48
C SER A 437 -15.34 -7.07 7.03
N GLU A 438 -16.58 -7.18 6.59
CA GLU A 438 -17.53 -8.23 7.02
C GLU A 438 -17.07 -9.62 6.57
N GLU A 439 -16.64 -9.75 5.31
CA GLU A 439 -16.07 -10.99 4.76
C GLU A 439 -14.82 -11.41 5.55
N LEU A 440 -13.94 -10.46 5.93
CA LEU A 440 -12.77 -10.74 6.75
C LEU A 440 -13.15 -11.29 8.13
N ILE A 441 -14.14 -10.67 8.81
CA ILE A 441 -14.60 -11.14 10.11
C ILE A 441 -15.15 -12.56 10.03
N LEU A 442 -15.95 -12.87 8.99
CA LEU A 442 -16.45 -14.22 8.74
C LEU A 442 -15.30 -15.20 8.47
N ALA A 443 -14.31 -14.81 7.65
CA ALA A 443 -13.16 -15.63 7.34
C ALA A 443 -12.28 -15.92 8.58
N LEU A 444 -12.14 -14.94 9.49
CA LEU A 444 -11.44 -15.12 10.77
C LEU A 444 -12.19 -16.11 11.68
N ARG A 445 -13.51 -16.01 11.76
CA ARG A 445 -14.34 -16.92 12.55
C ARG A 445 -14.31 -18.36 12.05
N ASP A 446 -14.32 -18.51 10.72
CA ASP A 446 -14.44 -19.81 10.03
C ASP A 446 -13.06 -20.40 9.65
N ASP A 447 -11.95 -19.81 10.13
CA ASP A 447 -10.55 -20.19 9.85
C ASP A 447 -10.22 -20.30 8.34
N THR A 448 -10.77 -19.38 7.54
CA THR A 448 -10.63 -19.35 6.08
C THR A 448 -9.94 -18.09 5.56
N VAL A 449 -9.15 -17.43 6.40
CA VAL A 449 -8.50 -16.13 6.09
C VAL A 449 -7.57 -16.24 4.89
N ASP A 450 -6.84 -17.34 4.74
CA ASP A 450 -5.93 -17.55 3.60
C ASP A 450 -6.70 -17.62 2.28
N ARG A 451 -7.89 -18.24 2.27
CA ARG A 451 -8.77 -18.25 1.11
C ARG A 451 -9.31 -16.85 0.78
N TRP A 452 -9.66 -16.08 1.81
CA TRP A 452 -10.08 -14.69 1.65
C TRP A 452 -8.94 -13.82 1.11
N ARG A 453 -7.71 -13.95 1.65
CA ARG A 453 -6.50 -13.26 1.15
C ARG A 453 -6.20 -13.62 -0.30
N ALA A 454 -6.22 -14.91 -0.64
CA ALA A 454 -5.98 -15.38 -2.00
C ALA A 454 -6.99 -14.81 -3.00
N ARG A 455 -8.26 -14.66 -2.61
CA ARG A 455 -9.32 -14.06 -3.41
C ARG A 455 -8.97 -12.64 -3.86
N TYR A 456 -8.49 -11.79 -2.95
CA TYR A 456 -8.10 -10.42 -3.27
C TYR A 456 -6.69 -10.33 -3.90
N ARG A 457 -5.74 -11.16 -3.43
CA ARG A 457 -4.39 -11.21 -4.01
C ARG A 457 -4.36 -11.72 -5.44
N SER A 458 -5.33 -12.51 -5.87
CA SER A 458 -5.40 -12.99 -7.25
C SER A 458 -5.91 -11.93 -8.24
N ALA A 459 -6.47 -10.83 -7.77
CA ALA A 459 -6.94 -9.75 -8.63
C ALA A 459 -5.77 -8.88 -9.13
N ASP A 460 -5.85 -8.45 -10.39
CA ASP A 460 -4.93 -7.49 -11.01
C ASP A 460 -5.34 -6.04 -10.70
N VAL A 461 -6.64 -5.85 -10.44
CA VAL A 461 -7.24 -4.55 -10.11
C VAL A 461 -8.12 -4.70 -8.88
N ILE A 462 -7.95 -3.79 -7.92
CA ILE A 462 -8.70 -3.77 -6.66
C ILE A 462 -9.45 -2.45 -6.56
N CYS A 463 -10.77 -2.54 -6.51
CA CYS A 463 -11.68 -1.40 -6.37
C CYS A 463 -12.42 -1.51 -5.03
N LEU A 464 -12.22 -0.54 -4.13
CA LEU A 464 -12.86 -0.50 -2.80
C LEU A 464 -13.69 0.77 -2.65
N ASP A 465 -15.01 0.61 -2.48
CA ASP A 465 -15.93 1.71 -2.30
C ASP A 465 -16.12 2.04 -0.81
N GLY A 466 -15.92 3.31 -0.43
CA GLY A 466 -16.16 3.80 0.92
C GLY A 466 -15.11 3.38 1.94
N ILE A 467 -13.86 3.79 1.74
CA ILE A 467 -12.73 3.42 2.63
C ILE A 467 -12.93 3.87 4.08
N GLU A 468 -13.78 4.88 4.34
CA GLU A 468 -14.18 5.33 5.68
C GLU A 468 -14.75 4.21 6.54
N PHE A 469 -15.33 3.17 5.94
CA PHE A 469 -15.89 2.03 6.67
C PHE A 469 -14.85 1.09 7.29
N VAL A 470 -13.56 1.16 6.89
CA VAL A 470 -12.49 0.44 7.57
C VAL A 470 -11.84 1.26 8.68
N ALA A 471 -12.09 2.59 8.73
CA ALA A 471 -11.54 3.45 9.76
C ALA A 471 -11.99 3.01 11.16
N GLY A 472 -11.04 2.85 12.08
CA GLY A 472 -11.28 2.35 13.43
C GLY A 472 -11.40 0.82 13.56
N LYS A 473 -11.31 0.05 12.45
CA LYS A 473 -11.33 -1.42 12.46
C LYS A 473 -9.92 -1.95 12.25
N GLN A 474 -9.18 -2.19 13.32
CA GLN A 474 -7.75 -2.51 13.28
C GLN A 474 -7.41 -3.65 12.31
N ARG A 475 -8.08 -4.81 12.44
CA ARG A 475 -7.83 -5.97 11.57
C ARG A 475 -8.08 -5.69 10.09
N SER A 476 -9.14 -4.95 9.77
CA SER A 476 -9.44 -4.58 8.39
C SER A 476 -8.41 -3.62 7.82
N GLN A 477 -7.88 -2.70 8.64
CA GLN A 477 -6.81 -1.79 8.24
C GLN A 477 -5.47 -2.51 8.05
N GLU A 478 -5.14 -3.50 8.89
CA GLU A 478 -3.96 -4.36 8.73
C GLU A 478 -4.01 -5.10 7.38
N GLU A 479 -5.11 -5.79 7.08
CA GLU A 479 -5.25 -6.53 5.81
C GLU A 479 -5.28 -5.60 4.59
N LEU A 480 -5.92 -4.44 4.72
CA LEU A 480 -5.90 -3.40 3.68
C LEU A 480 -4.48 -2.90 3.43
N PHE A 481 -3.70 -2.64 4.47
CA PHE A 481 -2.31 -2.22 4.35
C PHE A 481 -1.46 -3.27 3.62
N HIS A 482 -1.60 -4.54 3.99
CA HIS A 482 -0.91 -5.64 3.30
C HIS A 482 -1.32 -5.73 1.83
N LEU A 483 -2.60 -5.53 1.53
CA LEU A 483 -3.11 -5.50 0.18
C LEU A 483 -2.50 -4.33 -0.62
N LEU A 484 -2.49 -3.11 -0.07
CA LEU A 484 -1.90 -1.92 -0.70
C LEU A 484 -0.38 -2.08 -0.94
N ASN A 485 0.35 -2.74 -0.04
CA ASN A 485 1.77 -3.04 -0.25
C ASN A 485 1.99 -4.04 -1.39
N SER A 486 1.18 -5.10 -1.45
CA SER A 486 1.27 -6.11 -2.51
C SER A 486 1.02 -5.53 -3.91
N VAL A 487 0.19 -4.49 -4.00
CA VAL A 487 -0.09 -3.76 -5.25
C VAL A 487 1.16 -3.18 -5.87
N ARG A 488 2.01 -2.55 -5.08
CA ARG A 488 3.26 -1.94 -5.56
C ARG A 488 4.28 -3.00 -5.97
N GLU A 489 4.36 -4.08 -5.21
CA GLU A 489 5.31 -5.16 -5.44
C GLU A 489 4.98 -5.96 -6.72
N PHE A 490 3.68 -6.16 -7.01
CA PHE A 490 3.21 -7.00 -8.12
C PHE A 490 2.64 -6.22 -9.30
N GLY A 491 2.77 -4.88 -9.32
CA GLY A 491 2.29 -4.04 -10.43
C GLY A 491 0.76 -4.09 -10.62
N LYS A 492 -0.01 -4.16 -9.54
CA LYS A 492 -1.48 -4.17 -9.57
C LYS A 492 -2.03 -2.75 -9.48
N GLN A 493 -3.27 -2.52 -9.91
CA GLN A 493 -3.96 -1.24 -9.79
C GLN A 493 -4.89 -1.23 -8.57
N VAL A 494 -4.88 -0.12 -7.81
CA VAL A 494 -5.89 0.14 -6.78
C VAL A 494 -6.67 1.40 -7.11
N VAL A 495 -7.98 1.32 -6.92
CA VAL A 495 -8.90 2.45 -6.96
C VAL A 495 -9.76 2.42 -5.70
N VAL A 496 -9.82 3.50 -4.97
CA VAL A 496 -10.65 3.59 -3.76
C VAL A 496 -11.51 4.85 -3.79
N THR A 497 -12.66 4.80 -3.13
CA THR A 497 -13.48 5.99 -2.89
C THR A 497 -13.48 6.36 -1.42
N CYS A 498 -13.70 7.65 -1.14
CA CYS A 498 -13.75 8.21 0.20
C CYS A 498 -14.68 9.42 0.26
N GLU A 499 -15.29 9.68 1.41
CA GLU A 499 -16.11 10.90 1.57
C GLU A 499 -15.26 12.16 1.71
N VAL A 500 -14.13 12.05 2.42
CA VAL A 500 -13.15 13.12 2.64
C VAL A 500 -11.76 12.65 2.25
N ALA A 501 -10.81 13.55 2.13
CA ALA A 501 -9.43 13.18 1.81
C ALA A 501 -8.85 12.21 2.87
N PRO A 502 -7.98 11.24 2.49
CA PRO A 502 -7.40 10.29 3.44
C PRO A 502 -6.74 10.96 4.66
N GLY A 503 -6.12 12.13 4.48
CA GLY A 503 -5.53 12.94 5.55
C GLY A 503 -6.54 13.47 6.57
N GLU A 504 -7.79 13.63 6.18
CA GLU A 504 -8.88 14.16 7.01
C GLU A 504 -9.72 13.04 7.65
N LEU A 505 -9.50 11.77 7.29
CA LEU A 505 -10.26 10.65 7.80
C LEU A 505 -9.86 10.32 9.24
N PRO A 506 -10.78 10.50 10.22
CA PRO A 506 -10.49 10.13 11.60
C PRO A 506 -10.33 8.62 11.75
N ARG A 507 -9.45 8.17 12.65
CA ARG A 507 -9.20 6.74 12.97
C ARG A 507 -8.69 5.89 11.80
N LEU A 508 -8.25 6.51 10.70
CA LEU A 508 -7.48 5.81 9.68
C LEU A 508 -6.02 5.79 10.13
N GLU A 509 -5.42 4.59 10.16
CA GLU A 509 -4.02 4.41 10.55
C GLU A 509 -3.08 5.14 9.59
N ASP A 510 -2.03 5.77 10.13
CA ASP A 510 -1.09 6.59 9.34
C ASP A 510 -0.41 5.83 8.20
N ARG A 511 -0.16 4.52 8.41
CA ARG A 511 0.42 3.66 7.38
C ARG A 511 -0.52 3.45 6.18
N VAL A 512 -1.83 3.28 6.42
CA VAL A 512 -2.85 3.16 5.35
C VAL A 512 -3.04 4.50 4.66
N ARG A 513 -3.17 5.58 5.45
CA ARG A 513 -3.27 6.96 4.97
C ARG A 513 -2.13 7.29 4.01
N THR A 514 -0.91 7.02 4.44
CA THR A 514 0.30 7.22 3.65
C THR A 514 0.24 6.52 2.29
N ARG A 515 -0.16 5.25 2.28
CA ARG A 515 -0.25 4.48 1.03
C ARG A 515 -1.30 5.03 0.07
N LEU A 516 -2.42 5.52 0.60
CA LEU A 516 -3.46 6.15 -0.21
C LEU A 516 -3.02 7.49 -0.80
N GLU A 517 -2.24 8.28 -0.06
CA GLU A 517 -1.74 9.60 -0.49
C GLU A 517 -0.54 9.53 -1.45
N GLU A 518 0.13 8.39 -1.57
CA GLU A 518 1.22 8.18 -2.55
C GLU A 518 0.74 8.30 -4.01
N GLY A 519 -0.54 8.04 -4.26
CA GLY A 519 -1.15 8.07 -5.57
C GLY A 519 -1.75 9.42 -5.96
N LEU A 520 -2.84 9.38 -6.70
CA LEU A 520 -3.60 10.56 -7.11
C LEU A 520 -4.91 10.64 -6.34
N VAL A 521 -5.13 11.74 -5.63
CA VAL A 521 -6.41 12.06 -4.99
C VAL A 521 -7.17 13.03 -5.89
N VAL A 522 -8.37 12.63 -6.36
CA VAL A 522 -9.26 13.45 -7.19
C VAL A 522 -10.58 13.67 -6.50
N GLU A 523 -11.13 14.87 -6.63
CA GLU A 523 -12.37 15.26 -6.00
C GLU A 523 -13.54 15.25 -7.01
N LEU A 524 -14.63 14.60 -6.63
CA LEU A 524 -15.95 14.73 -7.25
C LEU A 524 -16.74 15.81 -6.49
N ARG A 525 -16.87 16.98 -7.10
CA ARG A 525 -17.64 18.08 -6.53
C ARG A 525 -19.14 17.89 -6.75
N PRO A 526 -19.99 18.55 -5.96
CA PRO A 526 -21.40 18.62 -6.26
C PRO A 526 -21.64 19.07 -7.70
N PRO A 527 -22.68 18.53 -8.39
CA PRO A 527 -22.89 18.83 -9.81
C PRO A 527 -23.24 20.32 -10.00
N ASP A 528 -22.57 20.95 -10.98
CA ASP A 528 -22.91 22.30 -11.45
C ASP A 528 -24.27 22.31 -12.18
N ALA A 529 -24.81 23.49 -12.50
CA ALA A 529 -26.11 23.64 -13.14
C ALA A 529 -26.24 22.81 -14.43
N SER A 530 -25.21 22.88 -15.29
CA SER A 530 -25.19 22.14 -16.56
C SER A 530 -25.17 20.63 -16.35
N LEU A 531 -24.40 20.15 -15.37
CA LEU A 531 -24.35 18.72 -15.05
C LEU A 531 -25.64 18.24 -14.38
N ARG A 532 -26.31 19.08 -13.54
CA ARG A 532 -27.61 18.74 -12.96
C ARG A 532 -28.68 18.55 -14.05
N GLU A 533 -28.75 19.45 -15.02
CA GLU A 533 -29.68 19.31 -16.16
C GLU A 533 -29.44 18.03 -16.95
N LYS A 534 -28.18 17.73 -17.28
CA LYS A 534 -27.80 16.48 -17.96
C LYS A 534 -28.19 15.23 -17.17
N LEU A 535 -27.97 15.25 -15.86
CA LEU A 535 -28.33 14.13 -14.96
C LEU A 535 -29.85 13.95 -14.92
N VAL A 536 -30.61 15.02 -14.75
CA VAL A 536 -32.08 14.98 -14.71
C VAL A 536 -32.64 14.45 -16.03
N ALA A 537 -32.20 14.97 -17.18
CA ALA A 537 -32.61 14.50 -18.51
C ALA A 537 -32.33 12.99 -18.66
N ARG A 538 -31.15 12.55 -18.25
CA ARG A 538 -30.74 11.15 -18.33
C ARG A 538 -31.55 10.24 -17.42
N PHE A 539 -31.88 10.68 -16.21
CA PHE A 539 -32.68 9.92 -15.28
C PHE A 539 -34.14 9.74 -15.77
N PHE A 540 -34.73 10.77 -16.40
CA PHE A 540 -36.03 10.65 -17.04
C PHE A 540 -36.00 9.68 -18.22
N HIS A 541 -35.00 9.84 -19.11
CA HIS A 541 -34.82 8.95 -20.23
C HIS A 541 -34.63 7.47 -19.81
N ALA A 542 -33.89 7.21 -18.72
CA ALA A 542 -33.70 5.87 -18.19
C ALA A 542 -34.99 5.22 -17.64
N LEU A 543 -36.00 6.03 -17.30
CA LEU A 543 -37.33 5.58 -16.87
C LEU A 543 -38.34 5.49 -18.04
N GLY A 544 -37.90 5.84 -19.27
CA GLY A 544 -38.76 5.85 -20.45
C GLY A 544 -39.59 7.13 -20.62
N ASP A 545 -39.28 8.17 -19.83
CA ASP A 545 -39.96 9.45 -19.88
C ASP A 545 -39.20 10.44 -20.77
N GLU A 546 -39.92 11.16 -21.65
CA GLU A 546 -39.43 12.33 -22.35
C GLU A 546 -39.86 13.59 -21.58
N ALA A 547 -38.91 14.20 -20.85
CA ALA A 547 -39.19 15.40 -20.06
C ALA A 547 -38.85 16.66 -20.90
N GLU A 548 -39.78 17.61 -20.88
CA GLU A 548 -39.58 18.91 -21.51
C GLU A 548 -38.42 19.70 -20.84
N PRO A 549 -37.71 20.58 -21.57
CA PRO A 549 -36.61 21.39 -21.04
C PRO A 549 -37.00 22.19 -19.78
N GLU A 550 -38.25 22.68 -19.69
CA GLU A 550 -38.76 23.39 -18.52
C GLU A 550 -38.87 22.49 -17.28
N VAL A 551 -39.25 21.24 -17.44
CA VAL A 551 -39.31 20.21 -16.38
C VAL A 551 -37.89 19.90 -15.89
N ILE A 552 -36.96 19.70 -16.83
CA ILE A 552 -35.56 19.44 -16.52
C ILE A 552 -34.97 20.58 -15.72
N ALA A 553 -35.15 21.83 -16.18
CA ALA A 553 -34.66 23.04 -15.50
C ALA A 553 -35.29 23.22 -14.13
N ALA A 554 -36.58 22.92 -13.95
CA ALA A 554 -37.25 23.02 -12.67
C ALA A 554 -36.69 22.04 -11.63
N VAL A 555 -36.46 20.79 -12.01
CA VAL A 555 -35.88 19.76 -11.15
C VAL A 555 -34.40 20.04 -10.85
N ALA A 556 -33.65 20.58 -11.81
CA ALA A 556 -32.21 20.89 -11.68
C ALA A 556 -31.91 22.21 -10.96
N ARG A 557 -32.91 23.02 -10.60
CA ARG A 557 -32.74 24.39 -10.09
C ARG A 557 -31.96 24.49 -8.77
N ASP A 558 -32.14 23.54 -7.88
CA ASP A 558 -31.58 23.59 -6.52
C ASP A 558 -30.05 23.37 -6.50
N GLU A 559 -29.30 24.35 -5.96
CA GLU A 559 -27.84 24.39 -5.95
C GLU A 559 -27.35 23.45 -4.84
N GLY A 560 -27.40 22.61 -4.36
CA GLY A 560 -26.83 21.76 -3.31
C GLY A 560 -27.21 20.30 -3.41
N ARG A 561 -28.02 19.98 -4.42
CA ARG A 561 -28.49 18.61 -4.58
C ARG A 561 -27.45 17.70 -5.21
N SER A 562 -27.22 16.57 -4.57
CA SER A 562 -26.38 15.50 -5.12
C SER A 562 -27.05 14.81 -6.32
N ALA A 563 -26.27 14.07 -7.10
CA ALA A 563 -26.82 13.24 -8.20
C ALA A 563 -27.84 12.22 -7.68
N ALA A 564 -27.63 11.68 -6.47
CA ALA A 564 -28.57 10.76 -5.81
C ALA A 564 -29.90 11.43 -5.42
N ASP A 565 -29.83 12.71 -4.97
CA ASP A 565 -31.04 13.48 -4.68
C ASP A 565 -31.86 13.73 -5.94
N LEU A 566 -31.23 14.14 -7.01
CA LEU A 566 -31.86 14.35 -8.31
C LEU A 566 -32.50 13.05 -8.83
N GLN A 567 -31.80 11.91 -8.70
CA GLN A 567 -32.35 10.61 -9.09
C GLN A 567 -33.60 10.22 -8.28
N ARG A 568 -33.55 10.46 -6.95
CA ARG A 568 -34.71 10.21 -6.07
C ARG A 568 -35.90 11.07 -6.45
N MET A 569 -35.66 12.34 -6.76
CA MET A 569 -36.72 13.27 -7.20
C MET A 569 -37.35 12.83 -8.53
N VAL A 570 -36.52 12.52 -9.52
CA VAL A 570 -36.99 12.06 -10.84
C VAL A 570 -37.84 10.79 -10.67
N ARG A 571 -37.38 9.82 -9.85
CA ARG A 571 -38.14 8.60 -9.54
C ARG A 571 -39.46 8.91 -8.83
N ALA A 572 -39.48 9.89 -7.92
CA ALA A 572 -40.72 10.30 -7.25
C ALA A 572 -41.72 10.93 -8.25
N ILE A 573 -41.26 11.81 -9.13
CA ILE A 573 -42.06 12.43 -10.19
C ILE A 573 -42.61 11.37 -11.12
N HIS A 574 -41.75 10.46 -11.62
CA HIS A 574 -42.18 9.36 -12.49
C HIS A 574 -43.24 8.50 -11.86
N ARG A 575 -43.05 8.08 -10.60
CA ARG A 575 -44.05 7.28 -9.85
C ARG A 575 -45.36 8.03 -9.71
N THR A 576 -45.35 9.32 -9.35
CA THR A 576 -46.56 10.12 -9.22
C THR A 576 -47.26 10.31 -10.56
N ALA A 577 -46.53 10.45 -11.67
CA ALA A 577 -47.09 10.48 -13.03
C ALA A 577 -47.78 9.17 -13.38
N ALA A 578 -47.14 8.05 -13.12
CA ALA A 578 -47.68 6.70 -13.38
C ALA A 578 -48.93 6.42 -12.53
N GLU A 579 -48.93 6.77 -11.25
CA GLU A 579 -50.09 6.62 -10.35
C GLU A 579 -51.29 7.50 -10.77
N ALA A 580 -51.01 8.70 -11.30
CA ALA A 580 -52.06 9.61 -11.77
C ALA A 580 -52.49 9.36 -13.24
N GLY A 581 -51.78 8.49 -13.98
CA GLY A 581 -52.03 8.22 -15.40
C GLY A 581 -51.80 9.44 -16.31
N VAL A 582 -50.86 10.33 -15.95
CA VAL A 582 -50.54 11.56 -16.67
C VAL A 582 -49.08 11.57 -17.15
N LEU A 583 -48.82 12.33 -18.17
CA LEU A 583 -47.43 12.55 -18.61
C LEU A 583 -46.69 13.47 -17.64
N VAL A 584 -45.36 13.32 -17.61
CA VAL A 584 -44.47 14.19 -16.82
C VAL A 584 -44.47 15.59 -17.43
N GLY A 585 -45.14 16.53 -16.76
CA GLY A 585 -45.25 17.91 -17.21
C GLY A 585 -44.97 18.93 -16.09
N PRO A 586 -44.84 20.24 -16.43
CA PRO A 586 -44.48 21.29 -15.47
C PRO A 586 -45.43 21.36 -14.25
N ALA A 587 -46.72 21.18 -14.45
CA ALA A 587 -47.75 21.24 -13.39
C ALA A 587 -47.58 20.10 -12.36
N LEU A 588 -47.21 18.89 -12.83
CA LEU A 588 -46.96 17.76 -11.94
C LEU A 588 -45.69 17.99 -11.13
N VAL A 589 -44.62 18.44 -11.80
CA VAL A 589 -43.33 18.74 -11.14
C VAL A 589 -43.47 19.81 -10.09
N HIS A 590 -44.19 20.91 -10.39
CA HIS A 590 -44.49 21.96 -9.41
C HIS A 590 -45.20 21.40 -8.17
N ARG A 591 -46.19 20.52 -8.35
CA ARG A 591 -46.90 19.87 -7.25
C ARG A 591 -46.03 18.95 -6.41
N VAL A 592 -45.06 18.23 -7.01
CA VAL A 592 -44.17 17.33 -6.31
C VAL A 592 -43.04 18.08 -5.61
N LEU A 593 -42.57 19.22 -6.19
CA LEU A 593 -41.48 20.03 -5.66
C LEU A 593 -41.91 21.07 -4.63
N GLU A 594 -43.16 21.56 -4.70
CA GLU A 594 -43.68 22.45 -3.66
C GLU A 594 -43.90 21.65 -2.37
N PRO A 595 -43.30 22.08 -1.24
CA PRO A 595 -43.67 21.48 0.04
C PRO A 595 -45.14 21.78 0.27
N THR A 596 -45.98 20.75 0.41
CA THR A 596 -47.38 20.86 0.79
C THR A 596 -47.43 21.59 2.15
N THR A 597 -47.69 22.90 2.14
CA THR A 597 -48.00 23.70 3.33
C THR A 597 -49.44 23.44 3.80
N ALA A 598 -49.84 22.23 3.93
CA ALA A 598 -51.05 21.85 4.63
C ALA A 598 -51.18 20.32 4.70
N ALA A 599 -50.57 19.75 5.68
CA ALA A 599 -51.02 18.61 6.51
C ALA A 599 -49.83 18.20 7.36
N THR A 600 -49.91 18.37 8.64
CA THR A 600 -49.09 17.67 9.61
C THR A 600 -49.02 16.19 9.16
N PRO A 601 -47.85 15.64 8.82
CA PRO A 601 -47.77 14.24 8.53
C PRO A 601 -48.12 13.53 9.85
N ARG A 602 -49.28 12.87 9.91
CA ARG A 602 -49.39 11.71 10.80
C ARG A 602 -48.20 10.83 10.44
N SER A 603 -47.26 10.78 11.35
CA SER A 603 -46.12 9.88 11.25
C SER A 603 -46.67 8.45 11.15
N LEU A 604 -46.79 7.97 9.95
CA LEU A 604 -46.61 6.57 9.68
C LEU A 604 -45.10 6.34 9.72
N ALA A 605 -44.56 6.38 10.94
CA ALA A 605 -43.35 5.68 11.26
C ALA A 605 -43.67 4.20 11.01
N VAL A 606 -43.44 3.75 9.80
CA VAL A 606 -43.05 2.36 9.57
C VAL A 606 -41.71 2.26 10.27
N ALA A 607 -41.74 1.90 11.54
CA ALA A 607 -40.59 1.54 12.31
C ALA A 607 -39.95 0.36 11.54
N ASP A 608 -38.87 0.63 10.88
CA ASP A 608 -38.01 -0.41 10.37
C ASP A 608 -37.48 -1.16 11.61
N PRO A 609 -37.85 -2.44 11.82
CA PRO A 609 -37.53 -3.15 13.07
C PRO A 609 -36.04 -3.32 13.30
N PHE A 610 -35.19 -2.98 12.32
CA PHE A 610 -33.74 -3.10 12.41
C PHE A 610 -33.00 -1.90 13.03
N PHE A 611 -33.66 -0.76 13.29
CA PHE A 611 -33.06 0.43 13.90
C PHE A 611 -33.67 0.87 15.23
N ALA A 612 -34.32 -0.04 15.95
CA ALA A 612 -34.71 0.22 17.34
C ALA A 612 -33.43 0.29 18.21
N SER A 613 -33.31 1.35 19.03
CA SER A 613 -32.23 1.44 20.01
C SER A 613 -32.20 0.17 20.90
N PRO A 614 -31.02 -0.27 21.37
CA PRO A 614 -30.91 -1.48 22.21
C PRO A 614 -31.85 -1.50 23.41
N GLU A 615 -32.15 -0.33 23.96
CA GLU A 615 -33.10 -0.17 25.10
C GLU A 615 -34.55 -0.51 24.75
N LYS A 616 -34.96 -0.31 23.49
CA LYS A 616 -36.31 -0.65 23.04
C LYS A 616 -36.48 -2.14 22.77
N VAL A 617 -35.43 -2.79 22.27
CA VAL A 617 -35.43 -4.26 22.03
C VAL A 617 -35.53 -5.04 23.35
N VAL A 618 -34.89 -4.54 24.42
CA VAL A 618 -34.98 -5.15 25.77
C VAL A 618 -36.38 -5.02 26.38
N ALA A 619 -37.10 -3.94 26.06
CA ALA A 619 -38.47 -3.71 26.60
C ALA A 619 -39.51 -4.60 25.92
N ASP A 620 -39.36 -4.88 24.62
CA ASP A 620 -40.34 -5.63 23.85
C ASP A 620 -40.10 -7.16 23.85
N TRP A 621 -38.87 -7.60 24.20
CA TRP A 621 -38.51 -9.03 24.27
C TRP A 621 -37.61 -9.35 25.49
N PRO A 622 -38.22 -9.48 26.68
CA PRO A 622 -37.45 -9.69 27.92
C PRO A 622 -36.60 -10.96 27.95
N ASP A 623 -36.99 -12.01 27.22
CA ASP A 623 -36.25 -13.28 27.17
C ASP A 623 -34.94 -13.23 26.31
N VAL A 624 -34.87 -12.27 25.39
CA VAL A 624 -33.66 -12.07 24.55
C VAL A 624 -32.63 -11.22 25.29
N GLY A 625 -33.06 -10.27 26.10
CA GLY A 625 -32.19 -9.44 26.93
C GLY A 625 -31.46 -10.23 28.01
N ALA A 626 -32.07 -11.25 28.57
CA ALA A 626 -31.45 -12.12 29.57
C ALA A 626 -30.33 -12.99 29.00
N ARG A 627 -30.47 -13.49 27.76
CA ARG A 627 -29.46 -14.29 27.07
C ARG A 627 -28.26 -13.45 26.60
N LEU A 628 -28.50 -12.23 26.12
CA LEU A 628 -27.40 -11.31 25.72
C LEU A 628 -26.55 -10.84 26.91
N HIS A 629 -27.14 -10.76 28.12
CA HIS A 629 -26.40 -10.41 29.35
C HIS A 629 -25.56 -11.56 29.91
N GLU A 630 -25.91 -12.80 29.56
CA GLU A 630 -25.17 -13.99 29.99
C GLU A 630 -23.98 -14.30 29.05
N GLU A 631 -24.07 -13.95 27.75
CA GLU A 631 -23.00 -14.12 26.77
C GLU A 631 -21.95 -12.97 26.78
N LEU A 632 -22.26 -11.83 27.41
CA LEU A 632 -21.35 -10.68 27.53
C LEU A 632 -20.64 -10.60 28.90
N ARG A 633 -20.83 -11.61 29.78
CA ARG A 633 -20.03 -11.83 31.00
C ARG A 633 -19.02 -12.95 30.78
#